data_c213ec378123a26f51858ebc70c18802
#
_entry.id   c213ec378123a26f51858ebc70c18802
#
_cell.length_a   1.000
_cell.length_b   1.000
_cell.length_c   1.000
_cell.angle_alpha   90.00
_cell.angle_beta   90.00
_cell.angle_gamma   90.00
#
_symmetry.space_group_name_H-M   'P 1'
#
loop_
_entity.id
_entity.type
_entity.pdbx_description
1 polymer ?
#
loop_
_entity_poly.entity_id
_entity_poly.type
_entity_poly.pdbx_seq_one_letter_code
_entity_poly.pdbx_strand_id
1 'polypeptide(L)'
;SLVGSEMCIRDSFYSANPISNKHRYGWLELPHLTHSSMPVAVLIHGGAWETGGPASMKYIAEYLCDHGVACWNIEYRALDSGGGWPTTYADVCDAIDHLIVLKLSAAPMLDLDRVYLVGHSAGGQLAALALGQSPSKLDARGLLIDAPLSRLAHKSLQLVNLRGDRALPSQSSNGISGGHASSGDSLRHLFTTLSTGGHPDADEISEATSEATQETAALVGTGDAAGYPATAPEGPRIPIRGFASLNGVLDVVDSANHSKFSNIRTFLGGSPRDVPGNYAAANPIRHLPSNKDMLLAQGTCDYVIPHGQVRRYGRAATRRGNRVTYLTLKDARHNDVLLPWRNPDTYDAVTEALGEFIGAKKVSSKAAKRASRNSSGSGRMG
;
A
#
# COMPACT_ATOMS: atom_id res chain seq x y z
N SER A 1 20.69 14.13 25.07
CA SER A 1 20.44 12.78 24.55
C SER A 1 18.95 12.66 24.20
N LEU A 2 18.62 13.01 22.99
CA LEU A 2 17.32 12.76 22.39
C LEU A 2 17.25 11.25 22.15
N VAL A 3 16.62 10.53 23.04
CA VAL A 3 16.07 9.22 22.72
C VAL A 3 14.75 9.52 21.98
N GLY A 4 14.88 10.00 20.77
CA GLY A 4 13.79 10.04 19.82
C GLY A 4 13.51 8.60 19.41
N SER A 5 12.24 8.26 19.37
CA SER A 5 11.75 7.04 18.77
C SER A 5 12.19 7.01 17.30
N GLU A 6 13.29 6.32 17.01
CA GLU A 6 13.67 6.06 15.62
C GLU A 6 12.73 4.99 15.09
N MET A 7 11.64 5.43 14.45
CA MET A 7 10.90 4.56 13.56
C MET A 7 11.88 4.09 12.47
N CYS A 8 11.97 2.77 12.28
CA CYS A 8 12.70 2.25 11.13
C CYS A 8 11.95 2.61 9.85
N ILE A 9 12.30 3.73 9.24
CA ILE A 9 11.84 4.10 7.89
C ILE A 9 12.79 3.42 6.91
N ARG A 10 12.25 2.64 6.01
CA ARG A 10 12.99 2.00 4.93
C ARG A 10 12.33 2.38 3.61
N ASP A 11 13.08 3.10 2.77
CA ASP A 11 12.66 3.34 1.40
C ASP A 11 12.72 2.02 0.63
N SER A 12 11.66 1.69 -0.07
CA SER A 12 11.63 0.53 -0.95
C SER A 12 10.98 0.88 -2.28
N PHE A 13 11.64 0.53 -3.36
CA PHE A 13 11.12 0.70 -4.70
C PHE A 13 10.34 -0.55 -5.12
N TYR A 14 9.13 -0.36 -5.63
CA TYR A 14 8.32 -1.42 -6.21
C TYR A 14 8.38 -1.42 -7.75
N SER A 15 9.40 -0.79 -8.30
CA SER A 15 9.69 -0.71 -9.74
C SER A 15 11.02 -1.37 -10.06
N ALA A 16 11.04 -2.07 -11.18
CA ALA A 16 12.24 -2.71 -11.72
C ALA A 16 13.37 -1.74 -12.05
N ASN A 17 13.06 -0.47 -12.32
CA ASN A 17 14.05 0.56 -12.62
C ASN A 17 13.77 1.82 -11.79
N PRO A 18 14.39 1.96 -10.60
CA PRO A 18 14.18 3.12 -9.73
C PRO A 18 14.69 4.43 -10.34
N ILE A 19 15.64 4.40 -11.28
CA ILE A 19 16.16 5.60 -11.92
C ILE A 19 15.13 6.21 -12.87
N SER A 20 14.48 5.39 -13.70
CA SER A 20 13.43 5.84 -14.63
C SER A 20 12.05 5.99 -13.97
N ASN A 21 11.82 5.36 -12.83
CA ASN A 21 10.53 5.33 -12.13
C ASN A 21 10.64 5.82 -10.67
N LYS A 22 11.26 6.97 -10.47
CA LYS A 22 11.52 7.58 -9.15
C LYS A 22 10.25 7.82 -8.28
N HIS A 23 9.06 7.74 -8.85
CA HIS A 23 7.78 7.87 -8.13
C HIS A 23 7.12 6.51 -7.83
N ARG A 24 7.84 5.40 -7.99
CA ARG A 24 7.32 4.05 -7.68
C ARG A 24 8.06 3.46 -6.49
N TYR A 25 7.85 4.07 -5.33
CA TYR A 25 8.46 3.69 -4.05
C TYR A 25 7.48 3.87 -2.90
N GLY A 26 7.86 3.47 -1.72
CA GLY A 26 7.14 3.74 -0.49
C GLY A 26 8.07 3.74 0.71
N TRP A 27 7.57 4.25 1.81
CA TRP A 27 8.22 4.22 3.11
C TRP A 27 7.60 3.11 3.95
N LEU A 28 8.42 2.11 4.29
CA LEU A 28 8.02 1.10 5.26
C LEU A 28 8.37 1.58 6.65
N GLU A 29 7.35 1.90 7.42
CA GLU A 29 7.46 2.36 8.80
C GLU A 29 7.01 1.24 9.73
N LEU A 30 7.89 0.86 10.67
CA LEU A 30 7.66 -0.28 11.56
C LEU A 30 7.56 0.19 13.01
N PRO A 31 6.67 -0.40 13.82
CA PRO A 31 6.63 -0.17 15.26
C PRO A 31 7.95 -0.48 15.94
N HIS A 32 8.32 0.29 16.97
CA HIS A 32 9.53 0.05 17.74
C HIS A 32 9.56 -1.32 18.43
N LEU A 33 8.41 -1.77 18.90
CA LEU A 33 8.24 -3.09 19.47
C LEU A 33 7.72 -4.01 18.39
N THR A 34 8.65 -4.76 17.78
CA THR A 34 8.29 -5.76 16.77
C THR A 34 7.60 -6.94 17.45
N HIS A 35 6.38 -7.21 17.02
CA HIS A 35 5.65 -8.42 17.36
C HIS A 35 5.83 -9.46 16.26
N SER A 36 5.63 -10.73 16.58
CA SER A 36 5.73 -11.83 15.63
C SER A 36 4.75 -11.74 14.45
N SER A 37 3.69 -10.93 14.57
CA SER A 37 2.69 -10.71 13.53
C SER A 37 2.06 -9.33 13.73
N MET A 38 2.17 -8.45 12.73
CA MET A 38 1.66 -7.08 12.75
C MET A 38 0.69 -6.83 11.60
N PRO A 39 -0.48 -6.21 11.84
CA PRO A 39 -1.32 -5.74 10.74
C PRO A 39 -0.60 -4.68 9.94
N VAL A 40 -0.98 -4.54 8.67
CA VAL A 40 -0.38 -3.59 7.74
C VAL A 40 -1.40 -2.56 7.32
N ALA A 41 -1.08 -1.29 7.42
CA ALA A 41 -1.81 -0.19 6.82
C ALA A 41 -1.06 0.30 5.57
N VAL A 42 -1.67 0.18 4.40
CA VAL A 42 -1.17 0.82 3.18
C VAL A 42 -1.77 2.22 3.12
N LEU A 43 -0.91 3.23 3.19
CA LEU A 43 -1.33 4.62 3.19
C LEU A 43 -1.19 5.21 1.78
N ILE A 44 -2.30 5.74 1.24
CA ILE A 44 -2.40 6.23 -0.13
C ILE A 44 -2.78 7.70 -0.09
N HIS A 45 -1.82 8.55 -0.44
CA HIS A 45 -1.97 10.00 -0.34
C HIS A 45 -2.98 10.58 -1.34
N GLY A 46 -3.43 11.79 -1.05
CA GLY A 46 -4.23 12.63 -1.95
C GLY A 46 -3.37 13.48 -2.87
N GLY A 47 -3.98 14.50 -3.48
CA GLY A 47 -3.30 15.44 -4.38
C GLY A 47 -4.00 15.56 -5.73
N ALA A 48 -5.29 15.24 -5.78
CA ALA A 48 -6.14 15.36 -6.98
C ALA A 48 -5.61 14.59 -8.21
N TRP A 49 -4.87 13.50 -8.01
CA TRP A 49 -4.15 12.71 -9.02
C TRP A 49 -3.10 13.51 -9.79
N GLU A 50 -2.86 14.74 -9.43
CA GLU A 50 -1.97 15.67 -10.13
C GLU A 50 -0.60 15.71 -9.50
N THR A 51 -0.54 15.71 -8.17
CA THR A 51 0.66 15.86 -7.36
C THR A 51 0.47 15.19 -5.99
N GLY A 52 1.44 15.32 -5.11
CA GLY A 52 1.37 14.82 -3.74
C GLY A 52 2.56 13.97 -3.38
N GLY A 53 2.42 13.22 -2.29
CA GLY A 53 3.45 12.30 -1.84
C GLY A 53 3.21 11.75 -0.45
N PRO A 54 3.98 10.70 -0.05
CA PRO A 54 3.81 9.99 1.22
C PRO A 54 4.00 10.89 2.45
N ALA A 55 4.74 11.99 2.33
CA ALA A 55 4.93 12.95 3.42
C ALA A 55 3.60 13.53 3.95
N SER A 56 2.55 13.57 3.14
CA SER A 56 1.24 14.05 3.57
C SER A 56 0.52 13.11 4.53
N MET A 57 0.87 11.81 4.51
CA MET A 57 0.29 10.79 5.38
C MET A 57 1.16 10.48 6.61
N LYS A 58 2.28 11.18 6.77
CA LYS A 58 3.29 10.92 7.80
C LYS A 58 2.71 10.81 9.21
N TYR A 59 1.87 11.76 9.63
CA TYR A 59 1.35 11.77 11.00
C TYR A 59 0.37 10.61 11.27
N ILE A 60 -0.37 10.18 10.25
CA ILE A 60 -1.21 8.97 10.33
C ILE A 60 -0.32 7.74 10.49
N ALA A 61 0.79 7.66 9.73
CA ALA A 61 1.75 6.55 9.84
C ALA A 61 2.40 6.51 11.23
N GLU A 62 2.89 7.64 11.74
CA GLU A 62 3.47 7.77 13.07
C GLU A 62 2.51 7.27 14.15
N TYR A 63 1.25 7.75 14.13
CA TYR A 63 0.25 7.30 15.09
C TYR A 63 0.02 5.78 15.04
N LEU A 64 -0.16 5.23 13.84
CA LEU A 64 -0.44 3.80 13.66
C LEU A 64 0.76 2.94 14.09
N CYS A 65 1.98 3.36 13.77
CA CYS A 65 3.21 2.68 14.19
C CYS A 65 3.36 2.67 15.71
N ASP A 66 3.08 3.78 16.39
CA ASP A 66 3.08 3.86 17.86
C ASP A 66 2.06 2.90 18.49
N HIS A 67 1.04 2.51 17.73
CA HIS A 67 -0.01 1.59 18.16
C HIS A 67 0.15 0.15 17.61
N GLY A 68 1.33 -0.19 17.09
CA GLY A 68 1.68 -1.56 16.70
C GLY A 68 1.21 -2.00 15.32
N VAL A 69 0.90 -1.06 14.43
CA VAL A 69 0.56 -1.29 13.03
C VAL A 69 1.75 -0.95 12.15
N ALA A 70 2.17 -1.86 11.27
CA ALA A 70 3.16 -1.55 10.25
C ALA A 70 2.51 -0.67 9.16
N CYS A 71 3.19 0.39 8.72
CA CYS A 71 2.68 1.27 7.69
C CYS A 71 3.52 1.17 6.42
N TRP A 72 2.85 0.92 5.29
CA TRP A 72 3.42 1.02 3.95
C TRP A 72 2.86 2.26 3.28
N ASN A 73 3.59 3.37 3.35
CA ASN A 73 3.19 4.71 2.92
C ASN A 73 3.72 4.93 1.50
N ILE A 74 2.85 4.75 0.51
CA ILE A 74 3.25 4.65 -0.89
C ILE A 74 3.24 5.98 -1.63
N GLU A 75 4.19 6.12 -2.57
CA GLU A 75 4.17 7.08 -3.66
C GLU A 75 3.63 6.37 -4.91
N TYR A 76 3.07 7.11 -5.84
CA TYR A 76 2.61 6.62 -7.14
C TYR A 76 2.76 7.72 -8.20
N ARG A 77 2.88 7.37 -9.47
CA ARG A 77 2.91 8.36 -10.54
C ARG A 77 1.58 9.10 -10.62
N ALA A 78 1.63 10.39 -10.35
CA ALA A 78 0.54 11.32 -10.59
C ALA A 78 0.68 11.97 -11.99
N LEU A 79 -0.22 12.85 -12.37
CA LEU A 79 -0.21 13.48 -13.71
C LEU A 79 1.08 14.25 -13.99
N ASP A 80 1.66 14.91 -12.97
CA ASP A 80 2.93 15.65 -13.08
C ASP A 80 4.16 14.74 -13.24
N SER A 81 4.01 13.45 -12.98
CA SER A 81 5.09 12.46 -12.99
C SER A 81 4.86 11.30 -13.97
N GLY A 82 4.00 11.50 -14.96
CA GLY A 82 3.71 10.52 -16.02
C GLY A 82 2.65 9.49 -15.66
N GLY A 83 1.83 9.80 -14.64
CA GLY A 83 0.64 9.03 -14.29
C GLY A 83 -0.58 9.41 -15.13
N GLY A 84 -1.74 8.99 -14.66
CA GLY A 84 -3.05 9.10 -15.29
C GLY A 84 -3.74 7.75 -15.24
N TRP A 85 -4.98 7.68 -15.71
CA TRP A 85 -5.69 6.42 -15.80
C TRP A 85 -5.25 5.62 -17.04
N PRO A 86 -4.93 4.31 -16.92
CA PRO A 86 -4.97 3.47 -15.71
C PRO A 86 -3.64 3.40 -14.95
N THR A 87 -2.58 4.05 -15.41
CA THR A 87 -1.19 3.94 -14.93
C THR A 87 -1.05 4.19 -13.42
N THR A 88 -1.65 5.26 -12.93
CA THR A 88 -1.64 5.58 -11.49
C THR A 88 -2.26 4.47 -10.64
N TYR A 89 -3.36 3.88 -11.10
CA TYR A 89 -4.01 2.79 -10.40
C TYR A 89 -3.17 1.51 -10.42
N ALA A 90 -2.54 1.21 -11.55
CA ALA A 90 -1.61 0.07 -11.67
C ALA A 90 -0.44 0.21 -10.69
N ASP A 91 0.14 1.42 -10.56
CA ASP A 91 1.20 1.68 -9.57
C ASP A 91 0.75 1.39 -8.13
N VAL A 92 -0.48 1.76 -7.78
CA VAL A 92 -1.04 1.46 -6.45
C VAL A 92 -1.21 -0.04 -6.23
N CYS A 93 -1.68 -0.79 -7.24
CA CYS A 93 -1.77 -2.25 -7.16
C CYS A 93 -0.40 -2.91 -7.01
N ASP A 94 0.58 -2.48 -7.80
CA ASP A 94 1.96 -2.98 -7.72
C ASP A 94 2.58 -2.68 -6.34
N ALA A 95 2.33 -1.48 -5.79
CA ALA A 95 2.80 -1.12 -4.45
C ALA A 95 2.16 -1.98 -3.34
N ILE A 96 0.88 -2.32 -3.47
CA ILE A 96 0.21 -3.24 -2.53
C ILE A 96 0.82 -4.63 -2.63
N ASP A 97 1.03 -5.15 -3.84
CA ASP A 97 1.60 -6.48 -4.06
C ASP A 97 3.07 -6.57 -3.63
N HIS A 98 3.79 -5.43 -3.64
CA HIS A 98 5.16 -5.35 -3.14
C HIS A 98 5.29 -5.71 -1.65
N LEU A 99 4.22 -5.69 -0.88
CA LEU A 99 4.21 -6.19 0.51
C LEU A 99 4.68 -7.65 0.62
N ILE A 100 4.52 -8.45 -0.43
CA ILE A 100 5.05 -9.82 -0.48
C ILE A 100 6.57 -9.78 -0.44
N VAL A 101 7.18 -8.93 -1.27
CA VAL A 101 8.64 -8.75 -1.30
C VAL A 101 9.15 -8.22 0.04
N LEU A 102 8.49 -7.21 0.60
CA LEU A 102 8.85 -6.65 1.90
C LEU A 102 8.78 -7.69 3.02
N LYS A 103 7.74 -8.53 3.02
CA LYS A 103 7.61 -9.63 3.98
C LYS A 103 8.74 -10.65 3.87
N LEU A 104 9.13 -11.00 2.66
CA LEU A 104 10.16 -12.01 2.41
C LEU A 104 11.58 -11.49 2.67
N SER A 105 11.85 -10.22 2.39
CA SER A 105 13.21 -9.67 2.41
C SER A 105 13.55 -8.83 3.64
N ALA A 106 12.61 -8.02 4.13
CA ALA A 106 12.92 -6.97 5.10
C ALA A 106 12.07 -7.00 6.38
N ALA A 107 10.84 -7.53 6.32
CA ALA A 107 9.87 -7.43 7.39
C ALA A 107 8.99 -8.70 7.53
N PRO A 108 9.57 -9.84 7.93
CA PRO A 108 8.85 -11.12 8.01
C PRO A 108 7.66 -11.11 8.98
N MET A 109 7.61 -10.12 9.87
CA MET A 109 6.52 -9.91 10.82
C MET A 109 5.25 -9.32 10.20
N LEU A 110 5.25 -8.88 8.94
CA LEU A 110 4.06 -8.35 8.28
C LEU A 110 2.99 -9.45 8.14
N ASP A 111 1.78 -9.15 8.57
CA ASP A 111 0.64 -10.06 8.45
C ASP A 111 -0.19 -9.70 7.21
N LEU A 112 0.03 -10.45 6.13
CA LEU A 112 -0.67 -10.20 4.86
C LEU A 112 -2.14 -10.65 4.85
N ASP A 113 -2.62 -11.33 5.88
CA ASP A 113 -4.05 -11.60 6.08
C ASP A 113 -4.77 -10.43 6.77
N ARG A 114 -4.00 -9.46 7.30
CA ARG A 114 -4.50 -8.25 7.95
C ARG A 114 -3.96 -6.98 7.28
N VAL A 115 -4.21 -6.86 5.96
CA VAL A 115 -3.88 -5.67 5.17
C VAL A 115 -5.09 -4.75 5.08
N TYR A 116 -4.90 -3.49 5.46
CA TYR A 116 -5.91 -2.44 5.40
C TYR A 116 -5.43 -1.31 4.50
N LEU A 117 -6.33 -0.71 3.73
CA LEU A 117 -6.03 0.47 2.94
C LEU A 117 -6.56 1.72 3.64
N VAL A 118 -5.75 2.76 3.68
CA VAL A 118 -6.15 4.08 4.21
C VAL A 118 -5.87 5.11 3.13
N GLY A 119 -6.91 5.69 2.55
CA GLY A 119 -6.78 6.62 1.43
C GLY A 119 -7.39 7.99 1.72
N HIS A 120 -6.63 9.06 1.43
CA HIS A 120 -7.10 10.44 1.52
C HIS A 120 -7.45 11.00 0.15
N SER A 121 -8.59 11.68 0.01
CA SER A 121 -8.95 12.41 -1.22
C SER A 121 -8.89 11.52 -2.48
N ALA A 122 -8.04 11.85 -3.47
CA ALA A 122 -7.75 11.02 -4.63
C ALA A 122 -7.24 9.61 -4.26
N GLY A 123 -6.40 9.50 -3.21
CA GLY A 123 -5.96 8.21 -2.66
C GLY A 123 -7.11 7.38 -2.10
N GLY A 124 -8.19 8.02 -1.64
CA GLY A 124 -9.42 7.35 -1.23
C GLY A 124 -10.12 6.64 -2.39
N GLN A 125 -10.10 7.22 -3.58
CA GLN A 125 -10.62 6.60 -4.81
C GLN A 125 -9.78 5.37 -5.19
N LEU A 126 -8.45 5.53 -5.22
CA LEU A 126 -7.54 4.44 -5.57
C LEU A 126 -7.64 3.27 -4.59
N ALA A 127 -7.70 3.57 -3.28
CA ALA A 127 -7.87 2.58 -2.23
C ALA A 127 -9.22 1.83 -2.32
N ALA A 128 -10.31 2.57 -2.50
CA ALA A 128 -11.65 1.97 -2.61
C ALA A 128 -11.80 1.08 -3.84
N LEU A 129 -11.17 1.47 -4.96
CA LEU A 129 -11.14 0.67 -6.18
C LEU A 129 -10.30 -0.60 -5.98
N ALA A 130 -9.12 -0.49 -5.37
CA ALA A 130 -8.26 -1.62 -5.06
C ALA A 130 -8.94 -2.63 -4.13
N LEU A 131 -9.66 -2.17 -3.10
CA LEU A 131 -10.49 -3.03 -2.26
C LEU A 131 -11.53 -3.78 -3.08
N GLY A 132 -12.21 -3.09 -3.99
CA GLY A 132 -13.29 -3.67 -4.82
C GLY A 132 -12.81 -4.74 -5.78
N GLN A 133 -11.55 -4.70 -6.16
CA GLN A 133 -10.92 -5.63 -7.10
C GLN A 133 -9.97 -6.64 -6.42
N SER A 134 -9.78 -6.55 -5.10
CA SER A 134 -8.93 -7.49 -4.37
C SER A 134 -9.60 -8.86 -4.19
N PRO A 135 -8.82 -9.96 -4.16
CA PRO A 135 -9.35 -11.30 -3.93
C PRO A 135 -9.90 -11.43 -2.50
N SER A 136 -10.81 -12.36 -2.29
CA SER A 136 -11.43 -12.60 -0.97
C SER A 136 -10.50 -13.35 0.00
N LYS A 137 -9.56 -14.15 -0.52
CA LYS A 137 -8.57 -14.92 0.24
C LYS A 137 -7.25 -14.93 -0.50
N LEU A 138 -6.16 -15.03 0.26
CA LEU A 138 -4.84 -15.29 -0.30
C LEU A 138 -4.87 -16.70 -0.91
N ASP A 139 -4.92 -16.80 -2.21
CA ASP A 139 -4.59 -18.05 -2.88
C ASP A 139 -3.08 -18.10 -3.04
N ALA A 140 -2.41 -18.78 -2.11
CA ALA A 140 -0.97 -18.96 -2.16
C ALA A 140 -0.50 -19.61 -3.48
N ARG A 141 -1.38 -20.32 -4.17
CA ARG A 141 -1.12 -20.86 -5.50
C ARG A 141 -1.33 -19.82 -6.60
N GLY A 142 -2.39 -19.01 -6.50
CA GLY A 142 -2.69 -17.92 -7.44
C GLY A 142 -1.67 -16.77 -7.36
N LEU A 143 -1.20 -16.41 -6.16
CA LEU A 143 -0.09 -15.47 -5.97
C LEU A 143 1.18 -15.91 -6.71
N LEU A 144 1.38 -17.22 -6.87
CA LEU A 144 2.56 -17.81 -7.45
C LEU A 144 2.41 -18.11 -8.96
N ILE A 145 1.20 -18.17 -9.52
CA ILE A 145 0.95 -18.66 -10.88
C ILE A 145 0.86 -17.54 -11.92
N ASP A 146 0.29 -16.37 -11.59
CA ASP A 146 -0.07 -15.36 -12.58
C ASP A 146 0.71 -14.03 -12.52
N ALA A 147 1.65 -13.88 -11.56
CA ALA A 147 2.49 -12.69 -11.48
C ALA A 147 3.85 -12.88 -12.19
N PRO A 148 4.44 -11.84 -12.75
CA PRO A 148 5.85 -11.88 -13.15
C PRO A 148 6.77 -12.31 -12.01
N LEU A 149 6.55 -11.80 -10.79
CA LEU A 149 7.22 -12.27 -9.55
C LEU A 149 6.86 -13.72 -9.19
N SER A 150 5.67 -14.22 -9.56
CA SER A 150 5.23 -15.58 -9.25
C SER A 150 5.94 -16.62 -10.08
N ARG A 151 6.36 -16.33 -11.31
CA ARG A 151 7.14 -17.29 -12.10
C ARG A 151 8.49 -17.58 -11.46
N LEU A 152 9.10 -16.58 -10.82
CA LEU A 152 10.35 -16.73 -10.08
C LEU A 152 10.14 -17.47 -8.76
N ALA A 153 9.14 -17.10 -7.98
CA ALA A 153 8.78 -17.78 -6.74
C ALA A 153 8.28 -19.21 -7.00
N HIS A 154 7.55 -19.45 -8.10
CA HIS A 154 7.06 -20.79 -8.48
C HIS A 154 8.20 -21.73 -8.87
N LYS A 155 9.19 -21.28 -9.65
CA LYS A 155 10.40 -22.06 -9.92
C LYS A 155 11.17 -22.40 -8.64
N SER A 156 11.25 -21.46 -7.70
CA SER A 156 11.94 -21.66 -6.42
C SER A 156 11.17 -22.60 -5.49
N LEU A 157 9.84 -22.53 -5.42
CA LEU A 157 8.98 -23.43 -4.63
C LEU A 157 8.89 -24.84 -5.22
N GLN A 158 8.87 -24.97 -6.55
CA GLN A 158 8.97 -26.30 -7.17
C GLN A 158 10.33 -26.97 -6.87
N LEU A 159 11.41 -26.20 -6.82
CA LEU A 159 12.73 -26.71 -6.45
C LEU A 159 12.81 -27.14 -4.98
N VAL A 160 12.10 -26.45 -4.08
CA VAL A 160 12.01 -26.84 -2.65
C VAL A 160 11.16 -28.09 -2.46
N ASN A 161 10.02 -28.22 -3.16
CA ASN A 161 9.16 -29.41 -3.06
C ASN A 161 9.76 -30.65 -3.73
N LEU A 162 10.61 -30.49 -4.76
CA LEU A 162 11.32 -31.61 -5.39
C LEU A 162 12.50 -32.13 -4.56
N ARG A 163 12.96 -31.38 -3.55
CA ARG A 163 14.05 -31.80 -2.64
C ARG A 163 13.57 -32.54 -1.38
N GLY A 164 12.27 -32.50 -1.07
CA GLY A 164 11.71 -33.21 0.09
C GLY A 164 11.74 -34.74 -0.03
N ASP A 165 11.88 -35.30 -1.25
CA ASP A 165 11.70 -36.73 -1.49
C ASP A 165 12.92 -37.48 -2.05
N ARG A 166 14.13 -36.90 -2.08
CA ARG A 166 15.33 -37.64 -2.54
C ARG A 166 16.54 -37.35 -1.68
N ALA A 167 17.05 -38.42 -1.05
CA ALA A 167 18.37 -38.48 -0.41
C ALA A 167 19.47 -38.13 -1.42
N LEU A 168 20.41 -37.27 -1.01
CA LEU A 168 21.55 -36.83 -1.80
C LEU A 168 22.54 -37.93 -2.06
N PRO A 169 23.05 -38.15 -3.30
CA PRO A 169 24.30 -38.82 -3.53
C PRO A 169 25.46 -37.84 -3.32
N SER A 170 26.47 -38.29 -2.58
CA SER A 170 27.74 -37.60 -2.39
C SER A 170 28.45 -37.35 -3.72
N GLN A 171 28.85 -36.11 -4.00
CA GLN A 171 29.72 -35.81 -5.13
C GLN A 171 31.06 -35.24 -4.68
N SER A 172 32.07 -35.84 -5.26
CA SER A 172 33.49 -35.50 -5.23
C SER A 172 33.78 -34.24 -6.06
N SER A 173 34.77 -33.49 -5.55
CA SER A 173 35.40 -32.35 -6.20
C SER A 173 35.98 -32.66 -7.56
N ASN A 174 35.78 -31.78 -8.56
CA ASN A 174 36.85 -31.31 -9.46
C ASN A 174 36.35 -30.28 -10.48
N GLY A 175 37.13 -29.21 -10.70
CA GLY A 175 37.30 -28.58 -12.02
C GLY A 175 36.74 -27.17 -12.19
N ILE A 176 37.61 -26.25 -12.13
CA ILE A 176 37.56 -24.82 -12.49
C ILE A 176 37.14 -24.64 -13.95
N SER A 177 36.19 -23.71 -14.22
CA SER A 177 36.28 -22.81 -15.37
C SER A 177 35.23 -21.69 -15.22
N GLY A 178 35.66 -20.44 -15.43
CA GLY A 178 34.82 -19.23 -15.32
C GLY A 178 33.72 -19.26 -16.40
N GLY A 179 32.50 -19.07 -15.93
CA GLY A 179 31.34 -18.84 -16.77
C GLY A 179 30.47 -17.80 -16.08
N HIS A 180 30.02 -16.83 -16.83
CA HIS A 180 29.08 -15.82 -16.37
C HIS A 180 27.92 -16.49 -15.64
N ALA A 181 27.67 -16.12 -14.39
CA ALA A 181 26.53 -16.56 -13.61
C ALA A 181 25.25 -16.15 -14.36
N SER A 182 24.36 -17.09 -14.60
CA SER A 182 23.05 -16.80 -15.21
C SER A 182 22.16 -16.11 -14.20
N SER A 183 21.32 -15.15 -14.66
CA SER A 183 20.40 -14.31 -13.90
C SER A 183 19.33 -15.05 -13.04
N GLY A 184 19.64 -16.09 -12.40
CA GLY A 184 18.79 -16.87 -11.50
C GLY A 184 19.54 -17.45 -10.32
N ASP A 185 20.85 -17.20 -10.24
CA ASP A 185 21.69 -17.84 -9.23
C ASP A 185 21.65 -17.12 -7.88
N SER A 186 21.54 -15.79 -7.88
CA SER A 186 21.47 -14.99 -6.64
C SER A 186 20.15 -15.18 -5.90
N LEU A 187 19.02 -15.29 -6.62
CA LEU A 187 17.73 -15.65 -6.03
C LEU A 187 17.72 -17.06 -5.45
N ARG A 188 18.38 -18.02 -6.13
CA ARG A 188 18.50 -19.38 -5.61
C ARG A 188 19.34 -19.42 -4.34
N HIS A 189 20.41 -18.64 -4.28
CA HIS A 189 21.27 -18.55 -3.10
C HIS A 189 20.51 -17.95 -1.92
N LEU A 190 19.81 -16.84 -2.11
CA LEU A 190 18.97 -16.20 -1.11
C LEU A 190 17.92 -17.17 -0.53
N PHE A 191 17.19 -17.91 -1.40
CA PHE A 191 16.19 -18.87 -0.94
C PHE A 191 16.82 -20.08 -0.22
N THR A 192 18.01 -20.49 -0.62
CA THR A 192 18.73 -21.59 0.05
C THR A 192 19.16 -21.14 1.46
N THR A 193 19.71 -19.94 1.59
CA THR A 193 20.11 -19.34 2.87
C THR A 193 18.94 -19.19 3.82
N LEU A 194 17.81 -18.66 3.34
CA LEU A 194 16.58 -18.53 4.14
C LEU A 194 15.96 -19.89 4.54
N SER A 195 16.00 -20.88 3.66
CA SER A 195 15.44 -22.21 3.93
C SER A 195 16.27 -23.05 4.90
N THR A 196 17.56 -22.75 5.05
CA THR A 196 18.47 -23.41 5.99
C THR A 196 18.59 -22.68 7.33
N GLY A 197 17.79 -21.63 7.55
CA GLY A 197 17.82 -20.82 8.78
C GLY A 197 18.99 -19.84 8.85
N GLY A 198 19.69 -19.61 7.74
CA GLY A 198 20.69 -18.56 7.61
C GLY A 198 20.07 -17.16 7.49
N HIS A 199 20.85 -16.15 7.85
CA HIS A 199 20.52 -14.75 7.61
C HIS A 199 21.33 -14.28 6.41
N PRO A 200 20.69 -14.00 5.24
CA PRO A 200 21.37 -13.45 4.09
C PRO A 200 21.89 -12.04 4.42
N ASP A 201 23.02 -11.67 3.87
CA ASP A 201 23.55 -10.31 4.01
C ASP A 201 22.84 -9.31 3.10
N ALA A 202 23.12 -8.01 3.31
CA ALA A 202 22.45 -6.93 2.57
C ALA A 202 22.76 -6.95 1.07
N ASP A 203 23.93 -7.47 0.69
CA ASP A 203 24.38 -7.53 -0.71
C ASP A 203 23.68 -8.68 -1.43
N GLU A 204 23.54 -9.85 -0.81
CA GLU A 204 22.77 -11.01 -1.32
C GLU A 204 21.29 -10.64 -1.53
N ILE A 205 20.69 -9.88 -0.58
CA ILE A 205 19.31 -9.41 -0.71
C ILE A 205 19.19 -8.39 -1.85
N SER A 206 20.14 -7.46 -1.95
CA SER A 206 20.18 -6.42 -2.99
C SER A 206 20.31 -7.02 -4.39
N GLU A 207 21.19 -7.97 -4.57
CA GLU A 207 21.44 -8.63 -5.85
C GLU A 207 20.25 -9.48 -6.29
N ALA A 208 19.68 -10.29 -5.40
CA ALA A 208 18.47 -11.08 -5.66
C ALA A 208 17.25 -10.21 -5.96
N THR A 209 17.12 -9.07 -5.29
CA THR A 209 16.04 -8.10 -5.54
C THR A 209 16.24 -7.41 -6.89
N SER A 210 17.47 -7.07 -7.24
CA SER A 210 17.84 -6.49 -8.55
C SER A 210 17.53 -7.45 -9.70
N GLU A 211 17.89 -8.73 -9.56
CA GLU A 211 17.60 -9.77 -10.56
C GLU A 211 16.10 -10.00 -10.75
N ALA A 212 15.35 -10.13 -9.66
CA ALA A 212 13.89 -10.25 -9.71
C ALA A 212 13.24 -9.05 -10.42
N THR A 213 13.82 -7.88 -10.21
CA THR A 213 13.37 -6.63 -10.78
C THR A 213 13.72 -6.50 -12.26
N GLN A 214 14.89 -6.95 -12.69
CA GLN A 214 15.30 -6.95 -14.11
C GLN A 214 14.51 -7.96 -14.96
N GLU A 215 14.21 -9.13 -14.42
CA GLU A 215 13.44 -10.16 -15.14
C GLU A 215 11.97 -9.74 -15.30
N THR A 216 11.44 -8.96 -14.36
CA THR A 216 10.10 -8.35 -14.45
C THR A 216 10.04 -7.26 -15.53
N ALA A 217 11.10 -6.46 -15.67
CA ALA A 217 11.18 -5.41 -16.71
C ALA A 217 11.26 -5.97 -18.14
N ALA A 218 11.88 -7.13 -18.31
CA ALA A 218 11.97 -7.79 -19.61
C ALA A 218 10.63 -8.40 -20.09
N LEU A 219 9.67 -8.60 -19.16
CA LEU A 219 8.33 -9.15 -19.46
C LEU A 219 7.26 -8.09 -19.64
N VAL A 220 7.48 -6.87 -19.15
CA VAL A 220 6.62 -5.70 -19.39
C VAL A 220 7.18 -4.98 -20.60
N GLY A 221 6.72 -5.39 -21.79
CA GLY A 221 7.07 -4.72 -23.05
C GLY A 221 6.79 -3.22 -22.94
N THR A 222 7.73 -2.40 -23.44
CA THR A 222 7.58 -0.96 -23.63
C THR A 222 6.38 -0.70 -24.55
N GLY A 223 5.19 -0.54 -23.96
CA GLY A 223 3.99 -0.14 -24.69
C GLY A 223 3.98 1.37 -24.85
N ASP A 224 4.21 1.82 -26.06
CA ASP A 224 3.98 3.19 -26.50
C ASP A 224 2.53 3.61 -26.28
N ALA A 225 2.36 4.91 -26.02
CA ALA A 225 1.10 5.58 -25.69
C ALA A 225 0.11 5.58 -26.87
N ALA A 226 -0.49 4.43 -27.20
CA ALA A 226 -1.57 4.33 -28.16
C ALA A 226 -2.57 3.25 -27.74
N GLY A 227 -3.73 3.68 -27.25
CA GLY A 227 -4.92 2.82 -27.14
C GLY A 227 -4.98 1.92 -25.92
N TYR A 228 -5.16 2.48 -24.72
CA TYR A 228 -5.47 1.70 -23.54
C TYR A 228 -6.85 1.04 -23.69
N PRO A 229 -6.95 -0.28 -23.39
CA PRO A 229 -8.25 -0.96 -23.40
C PRO A 229 -9.19 -0.35 -22.34
N ALA A 230 -10.48 -0.31 -22.65
CA ALA A 230 -11.55 0.21 -21.80
C ALA A 230 -11.79 -0.63 -20.51
N THR A 231 -10.95 -1.62 -20.23
CA THR A 231 -10.99 -2.46 -19.04
C THR A 231 -10.07 -1.90 -17.97
N ALA A 232 -10.55 -1.84 -16.74
CA ALA A 232 -9.70 -1.52 -15.60
C ALA A 232 -8.52 -2.50 -15.54
N PRO A 233 -7.31 -2.04 -15.17
CA PRO A 233 -6.21 -2.96 -14.89
C PRO A 233 -6.61 -3.91 -13.77
N GLU A 234 -5.97 -5.07 -13.72
CA GLU A 234 -6.19 -6.06 -12.67
C GLU A 234 -5.95 -5.43 -11.29
N GLY A 235 -6.78 -5.79 -10.32
CA GLY A 235 -6.63 -5.36 -8.93
C GLY A 235 -5.41 -6.01 -8.25
N PRO A 236 -5.10 -5.59 -7.01
CA PRO A 236 -4.02 -6.19 -6.24
C PRO A 236 -4.33 -7.65 -5.94
N ARG A 237 -3.28 -8.45 -5.83
CA ARG A 237 -3.35 -9.91 -5.58
C ARG A 237 -3.44 -10.24 -4.10
N ILE A 238 -2.98 -9.33 -3.25
CA ILE A 238 -3.12 -9.47 -1.80
C ILE A 238 -4.57 -9.23 -1.39
N PRO A 239 -5.16 -10.11 -0.57
CA PRO A 239 -6.49 -9.90 -0.02
C PRO A 239 -6.47 -8.70 0.94
N ILE A 240 -7.38 -7.76 0.71
CA ILE A 240 -7.52 -6.59 1.54
C ILE A 240 -8.63 -6.83 2.55
N ARG A 241 -8.32 -6.66 3.85
CA ARG A 241 -9.24 -6.90 4.96
C ARG A 241 -10.29 -5.81 5.07
N GLY A 242 -9.87 -4.56 4.90
CA GLY A 242 -10.75 -3.40 5.07
C GLY A 242 -10.16 -2.14 4.46
N PHE A 243 -10.99 -1.09 4.44
CA PHE A 243 -10.67 0.19 3.82
C PHE A 243 -11.15 1.36 4.66
N ALA A 244 -10.29 2.34 4.87
CA ALA A 244 -10.64 3.62 5.48
C ALA A 244 -10.52 4.75 4.45
N SER A 245 -11.62 5.49 4.27
CA SER A 245 -11.68 6.70 3.46
C SER A 245 -11.56 7.92 4.34
N LEU A 246 -10.55 8.74 4.12
CA LEU A 246 -10.38 10.04 4.76
C LEU A 246 -10.72 11.13 3.74
N ASN A 247 -11.93 11.67 3.79
CA ASN A 247 -12.42 12.63 2.80
C ASN A 247 -12.18 12.17 1.34
N GLY A 248 -12.38 10.87 1.07
CA GLY A 248 -12.03 10.25 -0.21
C GLY A 248 -13.05 10.47 -1.31
N VAL A 249 -12.59 10.46 -2.57
CA VAL A 249 -13.45 10.43 -3.76
C VAL A 249 -14.01 9.02 -3.92
N LEU A 250 -15.31 8.84 -3.77
CA LEU A 250 -15.97 7.52 -3.83
C LEU A 250 -16.94 7.38 -5.02
N ASP A 251 -17.14 8.46 -5.79
CA ASP A 251 -17.90 8.49 -7.03
C ASP A 251 -17.27 9.49 -8.00
N VAL A 252 -16.49 8.97 -8.96
CA VAL A 252 -15.74 9.80 -9.92
C VAL A 252 -16.66 10.53 -10.90
N VAL A 253 -17.85 9.99 -11.20
CA VAL A 253 -18.83 10.66 -12.09
C VAL A 253 -19.44 11.86 -11.38
N ASP A 254 -19.83 11.69 -10.13
CA ASP A 254 -20.35 12.80 -9.31
C ASP A 254 -19.30 13.91 -9.14
N SER A 255 -18.04 13.53 -8.87
CA SER A 255 -16.94 14.49 -8.75
C SER A 255 -16.66 15.25 -10.04
N ALA A 256 -16.66 14.58 -11.20
CA ALA A 256 -16.42 15.22 -12.50
C ALA A 256 -17.50 16.23 -12.91
N ASN A 257 -18.71 16.08 -12.37
CA ASN A 257 -19.82 17.00 -12.61
C ASN A 257 -19.78 18.24 -11.71
N HIS A 258 -18.93 18.24 -10.67
CA HIS A 258 -18.71 19.40 -9.81
C HIS A 258 -17.55 20.25 -10.34
N SER A 259 -17.76 21.53 -10.58
CA SER A 259 -16.83 22.45 -11.27
C SER A 259 -15.42 22.57 -10.65
N LYS A 260 -15.26 22.14 -9.39
CA LYS A 260 -13.98 22.18 -8.64
C LYS A 260 -13.04 21.01 -8.95
N PHE A 261 -13.46 20.03 -9.74
CA PHE A 261 -12.70 18.80 -10.04
C PHE A 261 -12.27 18.68 -11.50
N SER A 262 -11.70 19.77 -12.07
CA SER A 262 -11.15 19.70 -13.44
C SER A 262 -10.11 18.59 -13.61
N ASN A 263 -9.31 18.33 -12.57
CA ASN A 263 -8.21 17.36 -12.60
C ASN A 263 -8.66 15.92 -12.81
N ILE A 264 -9.88 15.56 -12.36
CA ILE A 264 -10.40 14.21 -12.61
C ILE A 264 -10.65 13.95 -14.10
N ARG A 265 -11.01 14.98 -14.86
CA ARG A 265 -11.17 14.86 -16.31
C ARG A 265 -9.82 14.65 -17.00
N THR A 266 -8.79 15.37 -16.57
CA THR A 266 -7.42 15.16 -17.03
C THR A 266 -6.92 13.78 -16.66
N PHE A 267 -7.15 13.36 -15.41
CA PHE A 267 -6.77 12.04 -14.90
C PHE A 267 -7.41 10.90 -15.70
N LEU A 268 -8.70 11.01 -16.04
CA LEU A 268 -9.44 9.98 -16.78
C LEU A 268 -9.38 10.13 -18.32
N GLY A 269 -8.74 11.21 -18.83
CA GLY A 269 -8.54 11.45 -20.25
C GLY A 269 -9.71 12.13 -20.96
N GLY A 270 -10.69 12.69 -20.24
CA GLY A 270 -11.83 13.39 -20.82
C GLY A 270 -13.02 13.54 -19.86
N SER A 271 -14.14 14.04 -20.36
CA SER A 271 -15.37 14.09 -19.59
C SER A 271 -16.07 12.72 -19.51
N PRO A 272 -17.06 12.52 -18.61
CA PRO A 272 -17.85 11.28 -18.55
C PRO A 272 -18.55 10.92 -19.88
N ARG A 273 -18.77 11.88 -20.76
CA ARG A 273 -19.36 11.68 -22.09
C ARG A 273 -18.31 11.23 -23.09
N ASP A 274 -17.08 11.76 -22.99
CA ASP A 274 -16.01 11.50 -23.95
C ASP A 274 -15.38 10.11 -23.71
N VAL A 275 -15.19 9.74 -22.43
CA VAL A 275 -14.53 8.49 -22.01
C VAL A 275 -15.36 7.69 -21.01
N PRO A 276 -16.61 7.30 -21.32
CA PRO A 276 -17.51 6.65 -20.36
C PRO A 276 -16.95 5.33 -19.82
N GLY A 277 -16.15 4.61 -20.61
CA GLY A 277 -15.46 3.38 -20.21
C GLY A 277 -14.48 3.62 -19.06
N ASN A 278 -13.66 4.68 -19.14
CA ASN A 278 -12.70 5.02 -18.09
C ASN A 278 -13.41 5.39 -16.78
N TYR A 279 -14.51 6.17 -16.87
CA TYR A 279 -15.31 6.47 -15.67
C TYR A 279 -15.99 5.22 -15.09
N ALA A 280 -16.46 4.31 -15.92
CA ALA A 280 -17.04 3.05 -15.44
C ALA A 280 -16.00 2.19 -14.72
N ALA A 281 -14.81 2.09 -15.30
CA ALA A 281 -13.70 1.29 -14.76
C ALA A 281 -13.08 1.92 -13.49
N ALA A 282 -12.95 3.25 -13.44
CA ALA A 282 -12.32 3.97 -12.32
C ALA A 282 -13.27 4.29 -11.15
N ASN A 283 -14.58 4.01 -11.26
CA ASN A 283 -15.56 4.45 -10.27
C ASN A 283 -15.74 3.46 -9.11
N PRO A 284 -15.28 3.76 -7.88
CA PRO A 284 -15.35 2.83 -6.75
C PRO A 284 -16.75 2.29 -6.46
N ILE A 285 -17.79 3.13 -6.58
CA ILE A 285 -19.18 2.71 -6.28
C ILE A 285 -19.69 1.61 -7.24
N ARG A 286 -19.03 1.41 -8.38
CA ARG A 286 -19.35 0.32 -9.34
C ARG A 286 -18.66 -1.00 -9.01
N HIS A 287 -17.59 -0.95 -8.21
CA HIS A 287 -16.73 -2.08 -7.88
C HIS A 287 -16.79 -2.43 -6.38
N LEU A 288 -17.97 -2.33 -5.79
CA LEU A 288 -18.16 -2.61 -4.37
C LEU A 288 -17.93 -4.11 -4.07
N PRO A 289 -17.02 -4.43 -3.13
CA PRO A 289 -16.83 -5.80 -2.65
C PRO A 289 -18.01 -6.27 -1.80
N SER A 290 -17.91 -7.47 -1.26
CA SER A 290 -18.81 -8.00 -0.25
C SER A 290 -18.04 -8.41 1.00
N ASN A 291 -18.69 -8.33 2.17
CA ASN A 291 -18.16 -8.79 3.46
C ASN A 291 -16.82 -8.17 3.87
N LYS A 292 -16.63 -6.89 3.56
CA LYS A 292 -15.45 -6.11 3.96
C LYS A 292 -15.83 -5.09 5.04
N ASP A 293 -14.83 -4.68 5.82
CA ASP A 293 -14.95 -3.60 6.78
C ASP A 293 -14.59 -2.28 6.12
N MET A 294 -15.38 -1.23 6.40
CA MET A 294 -15.15 0.11 5.84
C MET A 294 -15.34 1.18 6.90
N LEU A 295 -14.37 2.08 7.01
CA LEU A 295 -14.46 3.32 7.78
C LEU A 295 -14.54 4.49 6.81
N LEU A 296 -15.63 5.25 6.86
CA LEU A 296 -15.86 6.40 5.99
C LEU A 296 -15.86 7.69 6.82
N ALA A 297 -14.71 8.35 6.89
CA ALA A 297 -14.52 9.62 7.59
C ALA A 297 -14.76 10.79 6.66
N GLN A 298 -15.60 11.74 7.09
CA GLN A 298 -15.89 12.97 6.32
C GLN A 298 -16.08 14.18 7.20
N GLY A 299 -15.35 15.25 6.86
CA GLY A 299 -15.50 16.55 7.48
C GLY A 299 -16.78 17.29 7.04
N THR A 300 -17.50 17.91 7.98
CA THR A 300 -18.73 18.66 7.64
C THR A 300 -18.47 19.96 6.89
N CYS A 301 -17.25 20.48 6.94
CA CYS A 301 -16.77 21.64 6.20
C CYS A 301 -15.84 21.24 5.04
N ASP A 302 -15.93 20.01 4.56
CA ASP A 302 -15.24 19.56 3.34
C ASP A 302 -16.00 20.08 2.12
N TYR A 303 -15.46 21.13 1.49
CA TYR A 303 -16.02 21.73 0.26
C TYR A 303 -15.37 21.13 -1.00
N VAL A 304 -14.46 20.18 -0.84
CA VAL A 304 -13.78 19.51 -1.94
C VAL A 304 -14.58 18.27 -2.37
N ILE A 305 -14.95 17.42 -1.42
CA ILE A 305 -15.70 16.20 -1.71
C ILE A 305 -17.18 16.36 -1.35
N PRO A 306 -18.11 16.16 -2.30
CA PRO A 306 -19.53 16.27 -2.01
C PRO A 306 -19.98 15.23 -0.96
N HIS A 307 -20.60 15.70 0.12
CA HIS A 307 -21.09 14.83 1.21
C HIS A 307 -22.03 13.74 0.74
N GLY A 308 -22.81 14.00 -0.31
CA GLY A 308 -23.76 13.05 -0.88
C GLY A 308 -23.11 11.77 -1.40
N GLN A 309 -21.89 11.83 -1.95
CA GLN A 309 -21.24 10.65 -2.53
C GLN A 309 -20.79 9.67 -1.47
N VAL A 310 -20.24 10.11 -0.34
CA VAL A 310 -19.84 9.22 0.76
C VAL A 310 -21.06 8.46 1.31
N ARG A 311 -22.18 9.15 1.48
CA ARG A 311 -23.44 8.49 1.92
C ARG A 311 -23.98 7.53 0.88
N ARG A 312 -23.93 7.87 -0.43
CA ARG A 312 -24.36 6.94 -1.50
C ARG A 312 -23.50 5.70 -1.53
N TYR A 313 -22.17 5.88 -1.50
CA TYR A 313 -21.21 4.78 -1.47
C TYR A 313 -21.44 3.86 -0.28
N GLY A 314 -21.53 4.40 0.94
CA GLY A 314 -21.70 3.61 2.15
C GLY A 314 -23.03 2.86 2.18
N ARG A 315 -24.15 3.48 1.74
CA ARG A 315 -25.44 2.76 1.60
C ARG A 315 -25.36 1.64 0.58
N ALA A 316 -24.69 1.85 -0.54
CA ALA A 316 -24.51 0.82 -1.56
C ALA A 316 -23.62 -0.31 -1.04
N ALA A 317 -22.55 0.01 -0.31
CA ALA A 317 -21.67 -0.96 0.34
C ALA A 317 -22.41 -1.80 1.38
N THR A 318 -23.24 -1.18 2.23
CA THR A 318 -24.08 -1.90 3.23
C THR A 318 -25.03 -2.88 2.55
N ARG A 319 -25.67 -2.50 1.43
CA ARG A 319 -26.51 -3.42 0.66
C ARG A 319 -25.77 -4.62 0.08
N ARG A 320 -24.45 -4.52 -0.08
CA ARG A 320 -23.57 -5.62 -0.49
C ARG A 320 -23.06 -6.47 0.69
N GLY A 321 -23.54 -6.23 1.91
CA GLY A 321 -23.14 -6.96 3.10
C GLY A 321 -21.83 -6.49 3.74
N ASN A 322 -21.32 -5.30 3.35
CA ASN A 322 -20.16 -4.73 4.01
C ASN A 322 -20.54 -4.09 5.35
N ARG A 323 -19.63 -4.13 6.32
CA ARG A 323 -19.75 -3.39 7.59
C ARG A 323 -19.21 -1.97 7.40
N VAL A 324 -20.11 -1.00 7.43
CA VAL A 324 -19.76 0.41 7.18
C VAL A 324 -19.89 1.22 8.47
N THR A 325 -18.78 1.79 8.92
CA THR A 325 -18.72 2.77 10.00
C THR A 325 -18.57 4.16 9.41
N TYR A 326 -19.45 5.08 9.80
CA TYR A 326 -19.34 6.49 9.42
C TYR A 326 -18.72 7.29 10.55
N LEU A 327 -17.69 8.09 10.24
CA LEU A 327 -17.11 9.08 11.12
C LEU A 327 -17.40 10.47 10.56
N THR A 328 -18.38 11.15 11.14
CA THR A 328 -18.70 12.53 10.76
C THR A 328 -17.91 13.49 11.63
N LEU A 329 -17.00 14.25 11.03
CA LEU A 329 -16.08 15.16 11.69
C LEU A 329 -16.65 16.58 11.63
N LYS A 330 -17.16 17.06 12.77
CA LYS A 330 -17.77 18.37 12.87
C LYS A 330 -16.75 19.46 12.57
N ASP A 331 -17.15 20.45 11.76
CA ASP A 331 -16.36 21.64 11.38
C ASP A 331 -15.01 21.35 10.74
N ALA A 332 -14.71 20.07 10.42
CA ALA A 332 -13.48 19.65 9.77
C ALA A 332 -13.50 19.92 8.26
N ARG A 333 -12.40 20.45 7.76
CA ARG A 333 -12.13 20.71 6.34
C ARG A 333 -11.40 19.52 5.70
N HIS A 334 -11.20 19.58 4.39
CA HIS A 334 -10.63 18.50 3.58
C HIS A 334 -9.31 17.92 4.11
N ASN A 335 -8.36 18.75 4.52
CA ASN A 335 -7.03 18.32 4.98
C ASN A 335 -6.88 18.26 6.51
N ASP A 336 -7.92 18.62 7.29
CA ASP A 336 -7.82 18.63 8.75
C ASP A 336 -7.68 17.22 9.33
N VAL A 337 -8.09 16.22 8.56
CA VAL A 337 -7.96 14.78 8.90
C VAL A 337 -6.51 14.27 8.91
N LEU A 338 -5.56 15.01 8.34
CA LEU A 338 -4.16 14.61 8.20
C LEU A 338 -3.20 15.35 9.13
N LEU A 339 -3.58 16.55 9.60
CA LEU A 339 -2.64 17.50 10.17
C LEU A 339 -3.02 17.85 11.61
N PRO A 340 -2.30 17.33 12.62
CA PRO A 340 -2.65 17.47 14.03
C PRO A 340 -2.72 18.95 14.51
N TRP A 341 -1.95 19.85 13.89
CA TRP A 341 -1.93 21.28 14.29
C TRP A 341 -3.04 22.12 13.66
N ARG A 342 -3.74 21.61 12.63
CA ARG A 342 -4.84 22.36 11.98
C ARG A 342 -6.15 22.23 12.74
N ASN A 343 -6.46 21.04 13.15
CA ASN A 343 -7.63 20.70 13.94
C ASN A 343 -7.31 19.44 14.79
N PRO A 344 -6.73 19.64 15.99
CA PRO A 344 -6.31 18.53 16.86
C PRO A 344 -7.45 17.54 17.16
N ASP A 345 -8.64 18.05 17.51
CA ASP A 345 -9.79 17.20 17.86
C ASP A 345 -10.23 16.32 16.67
N THR A 346 -10.18 16.86 15.46
CA THR A 346 -10.47 16.09 14.25
C THR A 346 -9.40 15.01 14.00
N TYR A 347 -8.14 15.40 14.14
CA TYR A 347 -7.03 14.46 13.94
C TYR A 347 -7.06 13.32 14.96
N ASP A 348 -7.28 13.61 16.22
CA ASP A 348 -7.39 12.62 17.29
C ASP A 348 -8.58 11.67 17.04
N ALA A 349 -9.75 12.20 16.68
CA ALA A 349 -10.92 11.39 16.35
C ALA A 349 -10.66 10.45 15.16
N VAL A 350 -9.96 10.91 14.13
CA VAL A 350 -9.61 10.10 12.95
C VAL A 350 -8.61 9.01 13.32
N THR A 351 -7.55 9.35 14.05
CA THR A 351 -6.49 8.40 14.39
C THR A 351 -6.96 7.34 15.38
N GLU A 352 -7.78 7.70 16.38
CA GLU A 352 -8.43 6.75 17.27
C GLU A 352 -9.35 5.79 16.50
N ALA A 353 -10.20 6.31 15.60
CA ALA A 353 -11.09 5.50 14.78
C ALA A 353 -10.32 4.57 13.84
N LEU A 354 -9.20 5.00 13.26
CA LEU A 354 -8.31 4.17 12.46
C LEU A 354 -7.67 3.06 13.31
N GLY A 355 -7.18 3.40 14.48
CA GLY A 355 -6.61 2.43 15.42
C GLY A 355 -7.60 1.34 15.80
N GLU A 356 -8.83 1.70 16.14
CA GLU A 356 -9.91 0.74 16.44
C GLU A 356 -10.29 -0.10 15.21
N PHE A 357 -10.38 0.52 14.05
CA PHE A 357 -10.74 -0.13 12.78
C PHE A 357 -9.71 -1.20 12.37
N ILE A 358 -8.42 -0.91 12.50
CA ILE A 358 -7.34 -1.85 12.12
C ILE A 358 -7.08 -2.88 13.24
N GLY A 359 -7.61 -2.66 14.44
CA GLY A 359 -7.34 -3.48 15.61
C GLY A 359 -5.97 -3.20 16.22
N ALA A 360 -5.55 -1.94 16.19
CA ALA A 360 -4.35 -1.45 16.84
C ALA A 360 -4.40 -1.67 18.36
N LYS A 361 -3.25 -1.91 18.97
CA LYS A 361 -3.18 -2.11 20.43
C LYS A 361 -3.40 -0.78 21.13
N LYS A 362 -4.33 -0.74 22.08
CA LYS A 362 -4.45 0.44 22.97
C LYS A 362 -3.15 0.58 23.78
N VAL A 363 -2.41 1.64 23.55
CA VAL A 363 -1.28 1.99 24.43
C VAL A 363 -1.87 2.33 25.79
N SER A 364 -1.47 1.60 26.83
CA SER A 364 -1.99 1.87 28.17
C SER A 364 -1.68 3.33 28.54
N SER A 365 -2.67 4.05 29.07
CA SER A 365 -2.53 5.47 29.46
C SER A 365 -1.36 5.74 30.43
N LYS A 366 -0.81 4.70 31.09
CA LYS A 366 0.43 4.75 31.87
C LYS A 366 1.69 4.93 31.01
N ALA A 367 1.75 4.32 29.80
CA ALA A 367 2.90 4.45 28.89
C ALA A 367 2.92 5.83 28.24
N ALA A 368 1.76 6.32 27.79
CA ALA A 368 1.61 7.66 27.23
C ALA A 368 1.97 8.77 28.24
N LYS A 369 1.52 8.65 29.51
CA LYS A 369 1.90 9.56 30.59
C LYS A 369 3.39 9.49 30.97
N ARG A 370 4.06 8.36 30.77
CA ARG A 370 5.50 8.20 31.00
C ARG A 370 6.32 8.84 29.87
N ALA A 371 5.89 8.75 28.63
CA ALA A 371 6.51 9.41 27.48
C ALA A 371 6.39 10.95 27.59
N SER A 372 5.20 11.48 27.93
CA SER A 372 4.99 12.92 28.11
C SER A 372 5.75 13.51 29.32
N ARG A 373 5.96 12.76 30.41
CA ARG A 373 6.75 13.19 31.53
C ARG A 373 8.25 13.21 31.27
N ASN A 374 8.75 12.33 30.37
CA ASN A 374 10.17 12.33 30.01
C ASN A 374 10.49 13.47 29.00
N SER A 375 9.52 13.95 28.23
CA SER A 375 9.70 15.10 27.34
C SER A 375 9.63 16.45 28.07
N SER A 376 8.94 16.53 29.21
CA SER A 376 8.83 17.75 30.00
C SER A 376 9.90 17.90 31.11
N GLY A 377 10.74 16.88 31.33
CA GLY A 377 11.77 16.86 32.38
C GLY A 377 13.13 17.44 32.02
N SER A 378 13.42 17.79 30.74
CA SER A 378 14.75 18.29 30.34
C SER A 378 14.88 19.82 30.24
N GLY A 379 13.91 20.57 30.75
CA GLY A 379 13.84 22.04 30.65
C GLY A 379 14.16 22.80 31.93
N ARG A 380 14.96 22.25 32.84
CA ARG A 380 15.50 23.03 33.97
C ARG A 380 16.88 22.48 34.36
N MET A 381 17.91 23.10 33.86
CA MET A 381 19.20 23.34 34.53
C MET A 381 20.05 24.32 33.71
N GLY A 382 20.35 25.45 34.35
CA GLY A 382 21.52 26.29 34.10
C GLY A 382 21.31 27.47 33.19
#